data_101e500043dd530ae2d371cac6e56079
#
_entry.id   101e500043dd530ae2d371cac6e56079
#
_cell.length_a   1.000
_cell.length_b   1.000
_cell.length_c   1.000
_cell.angle_alpha   90.00
_cell.angle_beta   90.00
_cell.angle_gamma   90.00
#
_symmetry.space_group_name_H-M   'P 1'
#
loop_
_entity.id
_entity.type
_entity.pdbx_description
1 polymer ?
#
loop_
_entity_poly.entity_id
_entity_poly.type
_entity_poly.pdbx_seq_one_letter_code
_entity_poly.pdbx_strand_id
1 'polypeptide(L)'
;MINRDTQLCMSLAGRPGNFGTRFHNYLYEKLGLNYIYKAFTTQDIAAAVNGVRALGVRGCAVSMPFKESCIPFLDALDPSAKVIDSVNTIVNDDGRLTGLNTDYIAVKSLIDSHRLDASAKVMIQGSGGMGKAVIAAFRDAGFRDVIIAARH
;
A
#
# COMPACT_ATOMS: atom_id res chain seq x y z
N MET A 1 -6.14 -9.50 24.59
CA MET A 1 -6.20 -10.98 24.39
C MET A 1 -7.04 -11.26 23.16
N ILE A 2 -6.56 -12.13 22.25
CA ILE A 2 -7.30 -12.49 21.02
C ILE A 2 -8.59 -13.22 21.41
N ASN A 3 -9.71 -12.81 20.82
CA ASN A 3 -11.04 -13.40 21.04
C ASN A 3 -11.84 -13.43 19.72
N ARG A 4 -13.10 -13.87 19.75
CA ARG A 4 -13.94 -13.99 18.56
C ARG A 4 -14.20 -12.67 17.80
N ASP A 5 -14.06 -11.54 18.49
CA ASP A 5 -14.34 -10.21 17.94
C ASP A 5 -13.02 -9.51 17.48
N THR A 6 -11.87 -10.21 17.59
CA THR A 6 -10.59 -9.70 17.15
C THR A 6 -10.56 -9.60 15.63
N GLN A 7 -10.29 -8.40 15.12
CA GLN A 7 -10.21 -8.16 13.68
C GLN A 7 -8.82 -8.54 13.15
N LEU A 8 -8.80 -9.21 12.01
CA LEU A 8 -7.56 -9.57 11.32
C LEU A 8 -7.18 -8.49 10.32
N CYS A 9 -5.95 -8.00 10.45
CA CYS A 9 -5.23 -7.31 9.39
C CYS A 9 -4.05 -8.17 8.91
N MET A 10 -3.66 -8.02 7.66
CA MET A 10 -2.61 -8.86 7.08
C MET A 10 -1.73 -8.12 6.08
N SER A 11 -0.70 -8.80 5.61
CA SER A 11 0.00 -8.42 4.38
C SER A 11 0.16 -9.61 3.44
N LEU A 12 0.18 -9.30 2.14
CA LEU A 12 0.52 -10.22 1.05
C LEU A 12 1.81 -9.77 0.39
N ALA A 13 2.81 -10.65 0.35
CA ALA A 13 4.09 -10.43 -0.30
C ALA A 13 4.65 -11.73 -0.85
N GLY A 14 5.44 -11.68 -1.92
CA GLY A 14 6.15 -12.86 -2.42
C GLY A 14 7.17 -13.41 -1.41
N ARG A 15 7.78 -12.51 -0.62
CA ARG A 15 8.69 -12.84 0.48
C ARG A 15 8.35 -11.99 1.69
N PRO A 16 7.41 -12.40 2.53
CA PRO A 16 6.99 -11.61 3.68
C PRO A 16 8.09 -11.52 4.73
N GLY A 17 8.32 -10.32 5.26
CA GLY A 17 9.22 -10.08 6.38
C GLY A 17 8.47 -10.01 7.71
N ASN A 18 9.23 -9.97 8.82
CA ASN A 18 8.66 -9.90 10.17
C ASN A 18 8.38 -8.47 10.66
N PHE A 19 8.90 -7.45 9.98
CA PHE A 19 8.80 -6.06 10.46
C PHE A 19 7.33 -5.64 10.63
N GLY A 20 6.52 -5.76 9.57
CA GLY A 20 5.10 -5.38 9.61
C GLY A 20 4.33 -6.12 10.70
N THR A 21 4.54 -7.44 10.82
CA THR A 21 3.88 -8.26 11.85
C THR A 21 4.21 -7.76 13.27
N ARG A 22 5.49 -7.51 13.55
CA ARG A 22 5.92 -7.03 14.88
C ARG A 22 5.45 -5.61 15.16
N PHE A 23 5.59 -4.71 14.18
CA PHE A 23 5.24 -3.30 14.31
C PHE A 23 3.74 -3.09 14.55
N HIS A 24 2.88 -3.68 13.71
CA HIS A 24 1.43 -3.50 13.85
C HIS A 24 0.89 -4.14 15.12
N ASN A 25 1.31 -5.35 15.48
CA ASN A 25 0.86 -5.97 16.73
C ASN A 25 1.30 -5.19 17.97
N TYR A 26 2.52 -4.64 17.96
CA TYR A 26 2.97 -3.74 19.02
C TYR A 26 2.09 -2.49 19.12
N LEU A 27 1.75 -1.86 18.01
CA LEU A 27 0.87 -0.69 17.99
C LEU A 27 -0.55 -1.03 18.45
N TYR A 28 -1.10 -2.15 18.02
CA TYR A 28 -2.45 -2.58 18.44
C TYR A 28 -2.51 -2.79 19.95
N GLU A 29 -1.48 -3.40 20.52
CA GLU A 29 -1.37 -3.56 21.98
C GLU A 29 -1.28 -2.22 22.68
N LYS A 30 -0.38 -1.31 22.24
CA LYS A 30 -0.18 0.01 22.84
C LYS A 30 -1.42 0.90 22.76
N LEU A 31 -2.20 0.78 21.71
CA LEU A 31 -3.42 1.56 21.48
C LEU A 31 -4.67 0.89 22.05
N GLY A 32 -4.56 -0.29 22.63
CA GLY A 32 -5.71 -1.05 23.16
C GLY A 32 -6.68 -1.51 22.09
N LEU A 33 -6.21 -1.69 20.83
CA LEU A 33 -7.04 -2.11 19.71
C LEU A 33 -7.20 -3.63 19.68
N ASN A 34 -8.43 -4.11 19.48
CA ASN A 34 -8.71 -5.53 19.35
C ASN A 34 -8.44 -6.02 17.91
N TYR A 35 -7.17 -5.95 17.51
CA TYR A 35 -6.68 -6.34 16.19
C TYR A 35 -5.51 -7.31 16.30
N ILE A 36 -5.33 -8.10 15.26
CA ILE A 36 -4.14 -8.92 15.04
C ILE A 36 -3.62 -8.71 13.61
N TYR A 37 -2.31 -8.73 13.46
CA TYR A 37 -1.66 -8.62 12.16
C TYR A 37 -0.80 -9.85 11.87
N LYS A 38 -0.92 -10.40 10.65
CA LYS A 38 -0.12 -11.55 10.19
C LYS A 38 0.33 -11.34 8.74
N ALA A 39 1.59 -11.62 8.47
CA ALA A 39 2.13 -11.62 7.11
C ALA A 39 1.89 -12.99 6.42
N PHE A 40 1.49 -12.93 5.15
CA PHE A 40 1.21 -14.10 4.31
C PHE A 40 1.93 -13.99 2.96
N THR A 41 2.10 -15.13 2.31
CA THR A 41 2.45 -15.25 0.91
C THR A 41 1.41 -16.07 0.17
N THR A 42 1.36 -15.95 -1.17
CA THR A 42 0.45 -16.72 -2.01
C THR A 42 1.10 -17.03 -3.35
N GLN A 43 0.63 -18.07 -4.02
CA GLN A 43 0.87 -18.37 -5.45
C GLN A 43 -0.33 -17.93 -6.31
N ASP A 44 -1.48 -17.64 -5.68
CA ASP A 44 -2.73 -17.24 -6.33
C ASP A 44 -3.26 -15.96 -5.69
N ILE A 45 -3.00 -14.84 -6.34
CA ILE A 45 -3.44 -13.53 -5.85
C ILE A 45 -4.96 -13.38 -5.89
N ALA A 46 -5.63 -13.98 -6.88
CA ALA A 46 -7.09 -13.93 -7.00
C ALA A 46 -7.76 -14.63 -5.81
N ALA A 47 -7.34 -15.86 -5.52
CA ALA A 47 -7.84 -16.60 -4.36
C ALA A 47 -7.52 -15.88 -3.04
N ALA A 48 -6.32 -15.28 -2.92
CA ALA A 48 -5.93 -14.55 -1.72
C ALA A 48 -6.79 -13.30 -1.49
N VAL A 49 -7.05 -12.48 -2.52
CA VAL A 49 -7.90 -11.29 -2.41
C VAL A 49 -9.36 -11.68 -2.15
N ASN A 50 -9.86 -12.74 -2.78
CA ASN A 50 -11.18 -13.29 -2.47
C ASN A 50 -11.26 -13.79 -1.01
N GLY A 51 -10.17 -14.36 -0.50
CA GLY A 51 -10.06 -14.75 0.91
C GLY A 51 -10.13 -13.53 1.86
N VAL A 52 -9.49 -12.42 1.52
CA VAL A 52 -9.62 -11.16 2.28
C VAL A 52 -11.09 -10.74 2.40
N ARG A 53 -11.85 -10.84 1.31
CA ARG A 53 -13.28 -10.55 1.27
C ARG A 53 -14.08 -11.55 2.10
N ALA A 54 -13.93 -12.83 1.81
CA ALA A 54 -14.75 -13.91 2.36
C ALA A 54 -14.57 -14.12 3.87
N LEU A 55 -13.36 -13.88 4.37
CA LEU A 55 -13.00 -14.03 5.78
C LEU A 55 -13.16 -12.73 6.59
N GLY A 56 -13.62 -11.64 5.98
CA GLY A 56 -13.76 -10.37 6.65
C GLY A 56 -12.43 -9.77 7.16
N VAL A 57 -11.31 -10.06 6.47
CA VAL A 57 -10.02 -9.44 6.81
C VAL A 57 -10.15 -7.94 6.64
N ARG A 58 -9.94 -7.16 7.73
CA ARG A 58 -10.25 -5.72 7.76
C ARG A 58 -9.32 -4.89 6.86
N GLY A 59 -8.07 -5.27 6.78
CA GLY A 59 -7.08 -4.58 5.96
C GLY A 59 -5.96 -5.50 5.51
N CYS A 60 -5.48 -5.27 4.29
CA CYS A 60 -4.39 -6.05 3.71
C CYS A 60 -3.35 -5.12 3.07
N ALA A 61 -2.14 -5.09 3.63
CA ALA A 61 -1.01 -4.47 2.97
C ALA A 61 -0.54 -5.35 1.79
N VAL A 62 -0.29 -4.75 0.64
CA VAL A 62 0.13 -5.45 -0.57
C VAL A 62 1.54 -5.03 -0.95
N SER A 63 2.44 -6.01 -1.08
CA SER A 63 3.82 -5.78 -1.49
C SER A 63 4.15 -6.54 -2.79
N MET A 64 5.40 -6.44 -3.22
CA MET A 64 5.87 -7.12 -4.43
C MET A 64 5.64 -8.64 -4.36
N PRO A 65 5.21 -9.27 -5.46
CA PRO A 65 4.97 -8.70 -6.80
C PRO A 65 3.51 -8.27 -7.02
N PHE A 66 2.65 -8.18 -6.00
CA PHE A 66 1.20 -8.20 -6.11
C PHE A 66 0.54 -6.82 -6.25
N LYS A 67 1.29 -5.70 -6.17
CA LYS A 67 0.74 -4.34 -6.16
C LYS A 67 -0.13 -3.96 -7.36
N GLU A 68 0.15 -4.55 -8.54
CA GLU A 68 -0.61 -4.32 -9.77
C GLU A 68 -1.59 -5.48 -10.01
N SER A 69 -1.15 -6.72 -9.81
CA SER A 69 -1.95 -7.91 -10.10
C SER A 69 -3.14 -8.13 -9.17
N CYS A 70 -3.22 -7.45 -8.02
CA CYS A 70 -4.40 -7.51 -7.15
C CYS A 70 -5.57 -6.62 -7.64
N ILE A 71 -5.30 -5.62 -8.48
CA ILE A 71 -6.27 -4.60 -8.90
C ILE A 71 -7.55 -5.19 -9.53
N PRO A 72 -7.49 -6.19 -10.44
CA PRO A 72 -8.69 -6.75 -11.07
C PRO A 72 -9.69 -7.40 -10.10
N PHE A 73 -9.29 -7.66 -8.87
CA PHE A 73 -10.11 -8.34 -7.84
C PHE A 73 -10.69 -7.37 -6.80
N LEU A 74 -10.48 -6.06 -6.99
CA LEU A 74 -10.98 -5.00 -6.10
C LEU A 74 -12.25 -4.37 -6.69
N ASP A 75 -13.10 -3.81 -5.82
CA ASP A 75 -14.34 -3.15 -6.22
C ASP A 75 -14.12 -1.67 -6.59
N ALA A 76 -13.09 -1.05 -6.01
CA ALA A 76 -12.77 0.35 -6.26
C ALA A 76 -11.27 0.64 -6.05
N LEU A 77 -10.81 1.71 -6.70
CA LEU A 77 -9.51 2.30 -6.46
C LEU A 77 -9.69 3.73 -5.94
N ASP A 78 -9.00 4.02 -4.84
CA ASP A 78 -8.80 5.40 -4.37
C ASP A 78 -7.96 6.19 -5.39
N PRO A 79 -8.12 7.52 -5.50
CA PRO A 79 -7.30 8.34 -6.39
C PRO A 79 -5.79 8.10 -6.25
N SER A 80 -5.29 7.84 -5.05
CA SER A 80 -3.87 7.56 -4.79
C SER A 80 -3.34 6.31 -5.51
N ALA A 81 -4.17 5.28 -5.63
CA ALA A 81 -3.82 4.05 -6.35
C ALA A 81 -4.10 4.17 -7.86
N LYS A 82 -5.20 4.84 -8.22
CA LYS A 82 -5.65 5.00 -9.61
C LYS A 82 -4.63 5.77 -10.46
N VAL A 83 -3.99 6.79 -9.89
CA VAL A 83 -3.04 7.65 -10.61
C VAL A 83 -1.76 6.93 -11.06
N ILE A 84 -1.46 5.79 -10.46
CA ILE A 84 -0.22 5.03 -10.69
C ILE A 84 -0.45 3.54 -11.04
N ASP A 85 -1.71 3.10 -11.11
CA ASP A 85 -2.09 1.69 -11.29
C ASP A 85 -1.32 0.75 -10.34
N SER A 86 -1.26 1.13 -9.06
CA SER A 86 -0.52 0.36 -8.06
C SER A 86 -1.16 0.49 -6.69
N VAL A 87 -1.48 -0.65 -6.07
CA VAL A 87 -2.10 -0.76 -4.76
C VAL A 87 -1.08 -1.30 -3.77
N ASN A 88 -0.90 -0.63 -2.62
CA ASN A 88 -0.14 -1.16 -1.51
C ASN A 88 -0.99 -1.44 -0.26
N THR A 89 -2.25 -1.04 -0.28
CA THR A 89 -3.19 -1.23 0.84
C THR A 89 -4.58 -1.53 0.31
N ILE A 90 -5.21 -2.57 0.82
CA ILE A 90 -6.61 -2.91 0.56
C ILE A 90 -7.36 -2.71 1.87
N VAL A 91 -8.45 -1.95 1.82
CA VAL A 91 -9.41 -1.80 2.92
C VAL A 91 -10.65 -2.59 2.56
N ASN A 92 -11.13 -3.37 3.52
CA ASN A 92 -12.35 -4.16 3.38
C ASN A 92 -13.43 -3.57 4.30
N ASP A 93 -14.42 -2.94 3.69
CA ASP A 93 -15.59 -2.42 4.37
C ASP A 93 -16.79 -3.32 4.04
N ASP A 94 -17.07 -4.26 4.92
CA ASP A 94 -18.19 -5.21 4.81
C ASP A 94 -18.25 -5.95 3.45
N GLY A 95 -17.11 -6.43 3.00
CA GLY A 95 -16.98 -7.16 1.74
C GLY A 95 -16.66 -6.29 0.53
N ARG A 96 -16.75 -4.95 0.63
CA ARG A 96 -16.29 -4.02 -0.41
C ARG A 96 -14.81 -3.74 -0.26
N LEU A 97 -14.02 -4.11 -1.26
CA LEU A 97 -12.57 -3.95 -1.27
C LEU A 97 -12.17 -2.68 -2.03
N THR A 98 -11.54 -1.76 -1.32
CA THR A 98 -10.98 -0.53 -1.93
C THR A 98 -9.45 -0.55 -1.86
N GLY A 99 -8.81 -0.37 -3.00
CA GLY A 99 -7.35 -0.29 -3.11
C GLY A 99 -6.83 1.15 -2.98
N LEU A 100 -5.82 1.35 -2.16
CA LEU A 100 -5.13 2.62 -1.92
C LEU A 100 -3.63 2.48 -2.17
N ASN A 101 -2.96 3.64 -2.34
CA ASN A 101 -1.50 3.68 -2.35
C ASN A 101 -0.98 4.71 -1.34
N THR A 102 -0.60 4.20 -0.17
CA THR A 102 -0.08 5.03 0.93
C THR A 102 1.35 5.52 0.66
N ASP A 103 2.12 4.88 -0.23
CA ASP A 103 3.44 5.36 -0.66
C ASP A 103 3.29 6.71 -1.39
N TYR A 104 2.32 6.82 -2.32
CA TYR A 104 2.00 8.06 -3.02
C TYR A 104 1.55 9.17 -2.05
N ILE A 105 0.63 8.84 -1.14
CA ILE A 105 0.12 9.78 -0.13
C ILE A 105 1.25 10.31 0.74
N ALA A 106 2.13 9.42 1.22
CA ALA A 106 3.25 9.77 2.08
C ALA A 106 4.24 10.70 1.37
N VAL A 107 4.62 10.40 0.13
CA VAL A 107 5.55 11.25 -0.65
C VAL A 107 4.95 12.62 -0.90
N LYS A 108 3.68 12.70 -1.29
CA LYS A 108 2.98 13.97 -1.47
C LYS A 108 2.98 14.81 -0.18
N SER A 109 2.65 14.18 0.95
CA SER A 109 2.70 14.85 2.26
C SER A 109 4.11 15.34 2.63
N LEU A 110 5.16 14.59 2.27
CA LEU A 110 6.56 15.02 2.49
C LEU A 110 6.93 16.22 1.62
N ILE A 111 6.55 16.24 0.35
CA ILE A 111 6.78 17.39 -0.55
C ILE A 111 6.14 18.64 0.03
N ASP A 112 4.88 18.54 0.44
CA ASP A 112 4.10 19.66 1.00
C ASP A 112 4.70 20.16 2.33
N SER A 113 5.00 19.24 3.26
CA SER A 113 5.52 19.58 4.59
C SER A 113 6.91 20.20 4.55
N HIS A 114 7.77 19.80 3.61
CA HIS A 114 9.10 20.36 3.42
C HIS A 114 9.09 21.59 2.49
N ARG A 115 7.95 21.96 1.94
CA ARG A 115 7.78 23.12 1.04
C ARG A 115 8.80 23.10 -0.10
N LEU A 116 8.94 21.94 -0.74
CA LEU A 116 9.92 21.78 -1.82
C LEU A 116 9.58 22.72 -2.98
N ASP A 117 10.60 23.38 -3.51
CA ASP A 117 10.44 24.30 -4.66
C ASP A 117 10.18 23.49 -5.94
N ALA A 118 8.99 23.67 -6.54
CA ALA A 118 8.60 22.95 -7.75
C ALA A 118 9.43 23.35 -9.01
N SER A 119 10.24 24.43 -8.94
CA SER A 119 11.18 24.79 -9.98
C SER A 119 12.49 23.99 -9.94
N ALA A 120 12.73 23.24 -8.87
CA ALA A 120 13.92 22.42 -8.72
C ALA A 120 13.92 21.23 -9.68
N LYS A 121 15.13 20.86 -10.12
CA LYS A 121 15.37 19.59 -10.86
C LYS A 121 15.34 18.42 -9.91
N VAL A 122 14.58 17.39 -10.27
CA VAL A 122 14.43 16.17 -9.48
C VAL A 122 14.97 14.98 -10.23
N MET A 123 15.84 14.20 -9.60
CA MET A 123 16.27 12.91 -10.12
C MET A 123 15.71 11.79 -9.24
N ILE A 124 14.97 10.86 -9.85
CA ILE A 124 14.38 9.70 -9.19
C ILE A 124 15.09 8.44 -9.66
N GLN A 125 15.67 7.70 -8.73
CA GLN A 125 16.35 6.44 -9.03
C GLN A 125 15.39 5.26 -8.82
N GLY A 126 15.06 4.56 -9.92
CA GLY A 126 14.19 3.40 -9.93
C GLY A 126 12.83 3.67 -10.57
N SER A 127 12.26 2.63 -11.20
CA SER A 127 10.97 2.67 -11.93
C SER A 127 9.95 1.64 -11.43
N GLY A 128 10.22 0.95 -10.32
CA GLY A 128 9.27 0.01 -9.69
C GLY A 128 8.09 0.71 -9.03
N GLY A 129 7.22 -0.04 -8.36
CA GLY A 129 5.99 0.49 -7.74
C GLY A 129 6.21 1.72 -6.83
N MET A 130 7.29 1.74 -6.02
CA MET A 130 7.67 2.92 -5.24
C MET A 130 8.11 4.08 -6.14
N GLY A 131 8.90 3.80 -7.19
CA GLY A 131 9.31 4.82 -8.18
C GLY A 131 8.10 5.47 -8.86
N LYS A 132 7.11 4.69 -9.27
CA LYS A 132 5.85 5.20 -9.84
C LYS A 132 5.13 6.14 -8.87
N ALA A 133 5.06 5.78 -7.58
CA ALA A 133 4.43 6.61 -6.55
C ALA A 133 5.15 7.95 -6.37
N VAL A 134 6.50 7.93 -6.32
CA VAL A 134 7.33 9.13 -6.21
C VAL A 134 7.18 10.02 -7.43
N ILE A 135 7.28 9.47 -8.65
CA ILE A 135 7.12 10.22 -9.90
C ILE A 135 5.75 10.93 -9.94
N ALA A 136 4.68 10.19 -9.63
CA ALA A 136 3.33 10.76 -9.65
C ALA A 136 3.17 11.87 -8.60
N ALA A 137 3.70 11.68 -7.39
CA ALA A 137 3.62 12.69 -6.34
C ALA A 137 4.35 13.98 -6.71
N PHE A 138 5.55 13.90 -7.29
CA PHE A 138 6.29 15.08 -7.77
C PHE A 138 5.58 15.76 -8.95
N ARG A 139 5.10 14.99 -9.94
CA ARG A 139 4.29 15.54 -11.04
C ARG A 139 3.07 16.31 -10.53
N ASP A 140 2.32 15.72 -9.60
CA ASP A 140 1.08 16.29 -9.08
C ASP A 140 1.33 17.45 -8.10
N ALA A 141 2.57 17.59 -7.60
CA ALA A 141 3.07 18.74 -6.86
C ALA A 141 3.60 19.88 -7.79
N GLY A 142 3.53 19.70 -9.11
CA GLY A 142 3.86 20.73 -10.08
C GLY A 142 5.32 20.74 -10.57
N PHE A 143 6.13 19.77 -10.19
CA PHE A 143 7.51 19.63 -10.71
C PHE A 143 7.48 19.25 -12.19
N ARG A 144 8.24 19.97 -13.02
CA ARG A 144 8.28 19.78 -14.48
C ARG A 144 9.58 19.20 -14.99
N ASP A 145 10.66 19.36 -14.23
CA ASP A 145 11.99 18.86 -14.57
C ASP A 145 12.30 17.62 -13.72
N VAL A 146 11.77 16.48 -14.16
CA VAL A 146 11.91 15.19 -13.45
C VAL A 146 12.66 14.20 -14.33
N ILE A 147 13.82 13.75 -13.88
CA ILE A 147 14.68 12.76 -14.54
C ILE A 147 14.50 11.41 -13.83
N ILE A 148 14.25 10.35 -14.60
CA ILE A 148 14.12 8.99 -14.08
C ILE A 148 15.38 8.20 -14.49
N ALA A 149 16.14 7.73 -13.50
CA ALA A 149 17.26 6.84 -13.69
C ALA A 149 16.87 5.41 -13.34
N ALA A 150 16.75 4.52 -14.33
CA ALA A 150 16.38 3.12 -14.14
C ALA A 150 17.25 2.22 -15.02
N ARG A 151 17.36 0.95 -14.62
CA ARG A 151 18.16 -0.03 -15.39
C ARG A 151 17.45 -0.51 -16.66
N HIS A 152 16.13 -0.41 -16.71
CA HIS A 152 15.27 -0.82 -17.83
C HIS A 152 14.14 0.18 -17.99
#